data_a64fd47e0ccb6c7e9b48409bcb44029a
#
_entry.id   a64fd47e0ccb6c7e9b48409bcb44029a
#
_cell.length_a   1.000
_cell.length_b   1.000
_cell.length_c   1.000
_cell.angle_alpha   90.00
_cell.angle_beta   90.00
_cell.angle_gamma   90.00
#
_symmetry.space_group_name_H-M   'P 1'
#
loop_
_entity.id
_entity.type
_entity.pdbx_description
1 polymer ?
#
loop_
_entity_poly.entity_id
_entity_poly.type
_entity_poly.pdbx_seq_one_letter_code
_entity_poly.pdbx_strand_id
1 'polypeptide(L)'
;MPSAFKIAIRSGFDEFHAPLWDLSTRIQDLAHYWGHISDSKKTLIEKGKQFQRMGRNHSLQMANIEILQKEEERLRRLHNEIGNLEDSLGLDSKASFKPIIARVSRRTFSSWWQSIGLRKGNRAQIVPGLGVISHAGVVGRISKVGSRMSEVEVITNTSFRVVAHFAGDNRPVTFQGNGILPGGTPTGIVFDVPQDFAASAQKPLTLTTSSLGETFPKGLTIGQVFSLEGDEDGLFKTGQVILSHELGRLEEITILLPAE
;
A
#
# COMPACT_ATOMS: atom_id res chain seq x y z
N MET A 1 1.13 -70.09 83.54
CA MET A 1 -0.02 -69.64 82.74
C MET A 1 -0.10 -70.48 81.49
N PRO A 2 -1.23 -71.08 81.17
CA PRO A 2 -1.34 -72.04 80.07
C PRO A 2 -1.21 -71.38 78.69
N SER A 3 -0.44 -72.04 77.84
CA SER A 3 -0.12 -71.62 76.45
C SER A 3 -1.35 -71.37 75.55
N ALA A 4 -2.47 -71.99 75.86
CA ALA A 4 -3.74 -71.88 75.18
C ALA A 4 -4.33 -70.42 75.21
N PHE A 5 -4.09 -69.65 76.26
CA PHE A 5 -4.60 -68.29 76.45
C PHE A 5 -3.82 -67.25 75.61
N LYS A 6 -2.53 -67.56 75.40
CA LYS A 6 -1.73 -66.69 74.46
C LYS A 6 -2.10 -66.84 73.00
N ILE A 7 -2.51 -68.05 72.59
CA ILE A 7 -2.91 -68.34 71.19
C ILE A 7 -4.28 -67.70 70.88
N ALA A 8 -5.23 -67.75 71.86
CA ALA A 8 -6.55 -67.20 71.72
C ALA A 8 -6.52 -65.61 71.59
N ILE A 9 -5.63 -64.98 72.38
CA ILE A 9 -5.47 -63.49 72.26
C ILE A 9 -4.81 -63.10 70.94
N ARG A 10 -3.89 -63.91 70.42
CA ARG A 10 -3.19 -63.63 69.17
C ARG A 10 -4.10 -63.83 67.96
N SER A 11 -4.92 -64.87 67.94
CA SER A 11 -5.90 -65.11 66.86
C SER A 11 -7.02 -64.03 66.83
N GLY A 12 -7.50 -63.60 68.02
CA GLY A 12 -8.49 -62.53 68.11
C GLY A 12 -7.95 -61.15 67.65
N PHE A 13 -6.63 -60.91 67.88
CA PHE A 13 -6.00 -59.67 67.47
C PHE A 13 -5.78 -59.61 65.95
N ASP A 14 -5.40 -60.72 65.35
CA ASP A 14 -5.23 -60.84 63.89
C ASP A 14 -6.59 -60.73 63.13
N GLU A 15 -7.64 -61.30 63.70
CA GLU A 15 -8.99 -61.26 63.12
C GLU A 15 -9.63 -59.88 63.26
N PHE A 16 -9.27 -59.08 64.24
CA PHE A 16 -9.76 -57.72 64.42
C PHE A 16 -9.04 -56.70 63.52
N HIS A 17 -7.81 -57.03 63.15
CA HIS A 17 -7.05 -56.16 62.23
C HIS A 17 -7.22 -56.52 60.74
N ALA A 18 -7.74 -57.69 60.38
CA ALA A 18 -7.97 -58.12 59.02
C ALA A 18 -8.81 -57.14 58.18
N PRO A 19 -9.93 -56.58 58.72
CA PRO A 19 -10.69 -55.60 57.95
C PRO A 19 -9.99 -54.25 57.73
N LEU A 20 -9.05 -53.89 58.66
CA LEU A 20 -8.28 -52.67 58.51
C LEU A 20 -7.23 -52.76 57.44
N TRP A 21 -6.67 -53.88 57.16
CA TRP A 21 -5.73 -54.13 56.08
C TRP A 21 -6.45 -54.15 54.74
N ASP A 22 -7.65 -54.72 54.67
CA ASP A 22 -8.48 -54.69 53.44
C ASP A 22 -8.95 -53.27 53.08
N LEU A 23 -9.17 -52.42 54.08
CA LEU A 23 -9.50 -51.02 53.91
C LEU A 23 -8.32 -50.22 53.38
N SER A 24 -7.10 -50.50 53.84
CA SER A 24 -5.88 -49.81 53.40
C SER A 24 -5.55 -50.13 51.94
N THR A 25 -5.73 -51.38 51.48
CA THR A 25 -5.54 -51.78 50.07
C THR A 25 -6.59 -51.13 49.15
N ARG A 26 -7.85 -51.09 49.58
CA ARG A 26 -8.91 -50.42 48.81
C ARG A 26 -8.69 -48.92 48.71
N ILE A 27 -8.15 -48.27 49.76
CA ILE A 27 -7.79 -46.82 49.68
C ILE A 27 -6.62 -46.63 48.75
N GLN A 28 -5.61 -47.52 48.75
CA GLN A 28 -4.50 -47.45 47.81
C GLN A 28 -4.96 -47.68 46.37
N ASP A 29 -5.83 -48.63 46.10
CA ASP A 29 -6.41 -48.91 44.78
C ASP A 29 -7.26 -47.71 44.26
N LEU A 30 -8.06 -47.11 45.16
CA LEU A 30 -8.81 -45.88 44.84
C LEU A 30 -7.87 -44.72 44.55
N ALA A 31 -6.82 -44.51 45.31
CA ALA A 31 -5.83 -43.47 45.07
C ALA A 31 -5.11 -43.66 43.73
N HIS A 32 -4.76 -44.89 43.38
CA HIS A 32 -4.20 -45.24 42.07
C HIS A 32 -5.19 -44.97 40.95
N TYR A 33 -6.44 -45.38 41.08
CA TYR A 33 -7.49 -45.14 40.11
C TYR A 33 -7.77 -43.63 39.87
N TRP A 34 -7.84 -42.84 40.94
CA TRP A 34 -8.00 -41.40 40.87
C TRP A 34 -6.77 -40.70 40.28
N GLY A 35 -5.57 -41.21 40.55
CA GLY A 35 -4.33 -40.72 39.94
C GLY A 35 -4.33 -40.85 38.43
N HIS A 36 -4.71 -42.04 37.94
CA HIS A 36 -4.80 -42.27 36.48
C HIS A 36 -5.87 -41.45 35.80
N ILE A 37 -7.01 -41.19 36.44
CA ILE A 37 -8.05 -40.31 35.90
C ILE A 37 -7.58 -38.85 35.85
N SER A 38 -6.86 -38.37 36.87
CA SER A 38 -6.30 -37.04 36.93
C SER A 38 -5.23 -36.82 35.84
N ASP A 39 -4.34 -37.78 35.64
CA ASP A 39 -3.30 -37.73 34.62
C ASP A 39 -3.91 -37.77 33.19
N SER A 40 -4.93 -38.62 32.98
CA SER A 40 -5.67 -38.63 31.71
C SER A 40 -6.36 -37.28 31.41
N LYS A 41 -6.95 -36.65 32.43
CA LYS A 41 -7.59 -35.36 32.32
C LYS A 41 -6.59 -34.23 32.00
N LYS A 42 -5.42 -34.23 32.66
CA LYS A 42 -4.33 -33.29 32.35
C LYS A 42 -3.84 -33.41 30.90
N THR A 43 -3.61 -34.65 30.46
CA THR A 43 -3.17 -34.97 29.10
C THR A 43 -4.20 -34.53 28.05
N LEU A 44 -5.49 -34.71 28.32
CA LEU A 44 -6.57 -34.23 27.44
C LEU A 44 -6.63 -32.71 27.37
N ILE A 45 -6.45 -32.03 28.52
CA ILE A 45 -6.41 -30.55 28.55
C ILE A 45 -5.19 -30.02 27.80
N GLU A 46 -4.02 -30.64 27.92
CA GLU A 46 -2.82 -30.26 27.20
C GLU A 46 -2.96 -30.48 25.69
N LYS A 47 -3.47 -31.62 25.27
CA LYS A 47 -3.80 -31.89 23.88
C LYS A 47 -4.81 -30.87 23.32
N GLY A 48 -5.87 -30.57 24.09
CA GLY A 48 -6.85 -29.53 23.69
C GLY A 48 -6.21 -28.16 23.52
N LYS A 49 -5.31 -27.75 24.41
CA LYS A 49 -4.54 -26.48 24.26
C LYS A 49 -3.60 -26.50 23.05
N GLN A 50 -2.98 -27.65 22.77
CA GLN A 50 -2.14 -27.79 21.57
C GLN A 50 -2.96 -27.69 20.29
N PHE A 51 -4.13 -28.36 20.22
CA PHE A 51 -5.04 -28.22 19.06
C PHE A 51 -5.54 -26.80 18.87
N GLN A 52 -5.86 -26.07 19.94
CA GLN A 52 -6.24 -24.66 19.84
C GLN A 52 -5.08 -23.76 19.37
N ARG A 53 -3.85 -24.05 19.77
CA ARG A 53 -2.65 -23.34 19.28
C ARG A 53 -2.38 -23.63 17.82
N MET A 54 -2.49 -24.90 17.41
CA MET A 54 -2.37 -25.30 15.99
C MET A 54 -3.45 -24.65 15.13
N GLY A 55 -4.70 -24.65 15.57
CA GLY A 55 -5.80 -24.00 14.85
C GLY A 55 -5.58 -22.49 14.66
N ARG A 56 -5.12 -21.80 15.70
CA ARG A 56 -4.77 -20.36 15.61
C ARG A 56 -3.59 -20.11 14.65
N ASN A 57 -2.55 -20.93 14.73
CA ASN A 57 -1.42 -20.80 13.82
C ASN A 57 -1.84 -21.07 12.37
N HIS A 58 -2.69 -22.07 12.14
CA HIS A 58 -3.22 -22.38 10.82
C HIS A 58 -4.07 -21.21 10.26
N SER A 59 -4.94 -20.62 11.07
CA SER A 59 -5.74 -19.46 10.63
C SER A 59 -4.87 -18.23 10.33
N LEU A 60 -3.81 -17.99 11.10
CA LEU A 60 -2.83 -16.93 10.82
C LEU A 60 -2.04 -17.19 9.53
N GLN A 61 -1.64 -18.45 9.29
CA GLN A 61 -0.96 -18.83 8.04
C GLN A 61 -1.88 -18.65 6.83
N MET A 62 -3.15 -19.04 6.92
CA MET A 62 -4.13 -18.85 5.85
C MET A 62 -4.37 -17.36 5.56
N ALA A 63 -4.50 -16.53 6.59
CA ALA A 63 -4.61 -15.09 6.44
C ALA A 63 -3.36 -14.48 5.77
N ASN A 64 -2.16 -14.94 6.13
CA ASN A 64 -0.93 -14.50 5.49
C ASN A 64 -0.84 -14.93 4.02
N ILE A 65 -1.29 -16.13 3.68
CA ILE A 65 -1.36 -16.62 2.28
C ILE A 65 -2.31 -15.73 1.47
N GLU A 66 -3.48 -15.40 2.02
CA GLU A 66 -4.45 -14.53 1.35
C GLU A 66 -3.88 -13.12 1.11
N ILE A 67 -3.16 -12.58 2.10
CA ILE A 67 -2.48 -11.27 1.95
C ILE A 67 -1.41 -11.34 0.86
N LEU A 68 -0.61 -12.40 0.84
CA LEU A 68 0.44 -12.59 -0.18
C LEU A 68 -0.14 -12.76 -1.57
N GLN A 69 -1.23 -13.48 -1.72
CA GLN A 69 -1.93 -13.64 -3.00
C GLN A 69 -2.49 -12.30 -3.51
N LYS A 70 -3.12 -11.50 -2.63
CA LYS A 70 -3.59 -10.16 -2.98
C LYS A 70 -2.44 -9.23 -3.39
N GLU A 71 -1.30 -9.33 -2.72
CA GLU A 71 -0.12 -8.54 -3.06
C GLU A 71 0.50 -8.99 -4.40
N GLU A 72 0.52 -10.31 -4.69
CA GLU A 72 0.97 -10.82 -5.98
C GLU A 72 0.07 -10.36 -7.12
N GLU A 73 -1.26 -10.44 -6.97
CA GLU A 73 -2.21 -9.94 -7.96
C GLU A 73 -2.07 -8.44 -8.19
N ARG A 74 -1.78 -7.69 -7.12
CA ARG A 74 -1.53 -6.26 -7.19
C ARG A 74 -0.26 -5.96 -7.97
N LEU A 75 0.83 -6.67 -7.68
CA LEU A 75 2.10 -6.54 -8.40
C LEU A 75 1.96 -6.90 -9.88
N ARG A 76 1.20 -7.93 -10.22
CA ARG A 76 0.90 -8.28 -11.61
C ARG A 76 0.13 -7.17 -12.34
N ARG A 77 -0.88 -6.56 -11.67
CA ARG A 77 -1.61 -5.42 -12.25
C ARG A 77 -0.67 -4.25 -12.52
N LEU A 78 0.16 -3.88 -11.54
CA LEU A 78 1.14 -2.80 -11.70
C LEU A 78 2.15 -3.08 -12.82
N HIS A 79 2.61 -4.32 -12.94
CA HIS A 79 3.52 -4.71 -14.04
C HIS A 79 2.85 -4.54 -15.41
N ASN A 80 1.58 -4.94 -15.53
CA ASN A 80 0.82 -4.75 -16.77
C ASN A 80 0.54 -3.26 -17.06
N GLU A 81 0.27 -2.45 -16.01
CA GLU A 81 0.12 -1.01 -16.16
C GLU A 81 1.42 -0.33 -16.62
N ILE A 82 2.58 -0.76 -16.12
CA ILE A 82 3.88 -0.30 -16.59
C ILE A 82 4.08 -0.67 -18.07
N GLY A 83 3.84 -1.92 -18.44
CA GLY A 83 3.92 -2.36 -19.83
C GLY A 83 3.02 -1.55 -20.76
N ASN A 84 1.78 -1.29 -20.36
CA ASN A 84 0.85 -0.46 -21.11
C ASN A 84 1.33 1.01 -21.21
N LEU A 85 1.96 1.54 -20.16
CA LEU A 85 2.56 2.88 -20.19
C LEU A 85 3.79 2.92 -21.10
N GLU A 86 4.66 1.91 -21.05
CA GLU A 86 5.81 1.79 -21.93
C GLU A 86 5.38 1.73 -23.39
N ASP A 87 4.36 0.94 -23.72
CA ASP A 87 3.78 0.84 -25.07
C ASP A 87 3.12 2.14 -25.51
N SER A 88 2.35 2.80 -24.62
CA SER A 88 1.65 4.06 -24.95
C SER A 88 2.60 5.24 -25.13
N LEU A 89 3.77 5.19 -24.48
CA LEU A 89 4.79 6.23 -24.55
C LEU A 89 5.72 6.05 -25.75
N GLY A 90 5.58 4.94 -26.52
CA GLY A 90 6.50 4.62 -27.61
C GLY A 90 7.94 4.54 -27.12
N LEU A 91 8.13 4.04 -25.88
CA LEU A 91 9.44 3.79 -25.29
C LEU A 91 10.04 2.54 -25.94
N ASP A 92 10.22 2.61 -27.28
CA ASP A 92 11.05 1.65 -27.98
C ASP A 92 12.41 1.59 -27.29
N SER A 93 12.89 0.42 -26.98
CA SER A 93 14.12 -0.13 -26.41
C SER A 93 15.35 0.78 -26.11
N LYS A 94 15.24 2.08 -26.23
CA LYS A 94 16.12 3.14 -25.71
C LYS A 94 15.32 4.02 -24.74
N ALA A 95 14.68 3.39 -23.75
CA ALA A 95 13.96 4.12 -22.72
C ALA A 95 14.92 5.11 -22.05
N SER A 96 14.70 6.40 -22.30
CA SER A 96 15.45 7.47 -21.62
C SER A 96 15.17 7.51 -20.11
N PHE A 97 14.26 6.66 -19.61
CA PHE A 97 13.85 6.62 -18.20
C PHE A 97 13.69 5.18 -17.69
N LYS A 98 14.20 4.94 -16.47
CA LYS A 98 13.99 3.70 -15.72
C LYS A 98 12.87 3.92 -14.70
N PRO A 99 11.77 3.16 -14.76
CA PRO A 99 10.66 3.32 -13.81
C PRO A 99 11.01 2.75 -12.43
N ILE A 100 10.70 3.50 -11.37
CA ILE A 100 10.78 3.05 -9.98
C ILE A 100 9.42 3.21 -9.32
N ILE A 101 8.77 2.10 -8.96
CA ILE A 101 7.50 2.13 -8.23
C ILE A 101 7.75 2.52 -6.78
N ALA A 102 6.98 3.46 -6.25
CA ALA A 102 7.03 3.90 -4.87
C ALA A 102 5.63 3.97 -4.25
N ARG A 103 5.51 3.50 -3.01
CA ARG A 103 4.25 3.54 -2.26
C ARG A 103 4.07 4.89 -1.57
N VAL A 104 2.88 5.44 -1.67
CA VAL A 104 2.47 6.66 -0.97
C VAL A 104 2.36 6.37 0.53
N SER A 105 3.02 7.19 1.35
CA SER A 105 3.02 7.06 2.81
C SER A 105 2.22 8.16 3.51
N ARG A 106 2.19 9.34 2.93
CA ARG A 106 1.50 10.51 3.46
C ARG A 106 0.97 11.37 2.31
N ARG A 107 -0.16 12.03 2.55
CA ARG A 107 -0.75 13.00 1.64
C ARG A 107 -1.08 14.26 2.39
N THR A 108 -0.72 15.39 1.81
CA THR A 108 -1.06 16.71 2.34
C THR A 108 -1.70 17.50 1.21
N PHE A 109 -3.00 17.76 1.31
CA PHE A 109 -3.79 18.50 0.34
C PHE A 109 -4.41 19.73 1.02
N SER A 110 -3.58 20.54 1.67
CA SER A 110 -4.03 21.86 2.11
C SER A 110 -4.11 22.82 0.92
N SER A 111 -4.88 23.90 1.06
CA SER A 111 -5.04 24.91 0.01
C SER A 111 -3.69 25.57 -0.42
N TRP A 112 -2.67 25.52 0.44
CA TRP A 112 -1.38 26.16 0.20
C TRP A 112 -0.25 25.18 -0.09
N TRP A 113 -0.34 23.95 0.38
CA TRP A 113 0.74 22.98 0.29
C TRP A 113 0.19 21.62 -0.12
N GLN A 114 0.48 21.25 -1.35
CA GLN A 114 0.05 19.97 -1.91
C GLN A 114 1.26 19.10 -2.16
N SER A 115 1.44 18.10 -1.30
CA SER A 115 2.56 17.20 -1.36
C SER A 115 2.17 15.76 -1.02
N ILE A 116 2.93 14.82 -1.59
CA ILE A 116 2.82 13.39 -1.33
C ILE A 116 4.16 12.87 -0.81
N GLY A 117 4.15 12.21 0.34
CA GLY A 117 5.32 11.51 0.87
C GLY A 117 5.41 10.08 0.36
N LEU A 118 6.60 9.66 -0.04
CA LEU A 118 6.90 8.33 -0.58
C LEU A 118 7.82 7.55 0.35
N ARG A 119 7.67 6.22 0.38
CA ARG A 119 8.55 5.30 1.12
C ARG A 119 9.81 4.89 0.35
N LYS A 120 10.34 5.76 -0.48
CA LYS A 120 11.62 5.60 -1.17
C LYS A 120 12.38 6.92 -1.13
N GLY A 121 13.70 6.86 -1.01
CA GLY A 121 14.56 8.02 -0.93
C GLY A 121 15.90 7.77 -1.62
N ASN A 122 16.95 8.49 -1.21
CA ASN A 122 18.27 8.46 -1.84
C ASN A 122 18.88 7.03 -1.95
N ARG A 123 18.54 6.11 -1.04
CA ARG A 123 18.98 4.71 -1.15
C ARG A 123 18.47 3.99 -2.42
N ALA A 124 17.42 4.50 -3.04
CA ALA A 124 16.87 4.03 -4.31
C ALA A 124 17.27 4.95 -5.48
N GLN A 125 18.38 5.70 -5.36
CA GLN A 125 18.89 6.63 -6.37
C GLN A 125 17.91 7.76 -6.73
N ILE A 126 16.94 8.06 -5.85
CA ILE A 126 16.01 9.15 -6.07
C ILE A 126 16.72 10.47 -5.73
N VAL A 127 16.60 11.43 -6.64
CA VAL A 127 17.11 12.79 -6.51
C VAL A 127 15.99 13.81 -6.70
N PRO A 128 16.12 15.05 -6.20
CA PRO A 128 15.16 16.11 -6.48
C PRO A 128 15.07 16.39 -7.99
N GLY A 129 13.89 16.80 -8.46
CA GLY A 129 13.63 17.12 -9.85
C GLY A 129 13.08 15.97 -10.70
N LEU A 130 13.17 14.71 -10.25
CA LEU A 130 12.64 13.56 -10.98
C LEU A 130 11.13 13.65 -11.18
N GLY A 131 10.66 13.32 -12.37
CA GLY A 131 9.25 13.24 -12.71
C GLY A 131 8.56 12.06 -12.01
N VAL A 132 7.32 12.28 -11.62
CA VAL A 132 6.46 11.28 -10.98
C VAL A 132 5.17 11.16 -11.76
N ILE A 133 4.82 9.92 -12.11
CA ILE A 133 3.67 9.59 -12.94
C ILE A 133 2.79 8.52 -12.31
N SER A 134 1.58 8.39 -12.79
CA SER A 134 0.66 7.28 -12.56
C SER A 134 0.03 6.84 -13.88
N HIS A 135 -0.81 5.81 -13.87
CA HIS A 135 -1.60 5.42 -15.04
C HIS A 135 -2.53 6.55 -15.55
N ALA A 136 -2.91 7.49 -14.69
CA ALA A 136 -3.74 8.65 -15.06
C ALA A 136 -2.94 9.83 -15.65
N GLY A 137 -1.62 9.73 -15.74
CA GLY A 137 -0.73 10.76 -16.28
C GLY A 137 0.24 11.33 -15.23
N VAL A 138 0.59 12.61 -15.40
CA VAL A 138 1.55 13.31 -14.53
C VAL A 138 0.99 13.52 -13.12
N VAL A 139 1.77 13.12 -12.11
CA VAL A 139 1.44 13.32 -10.68
C VAL A 139 2.16 14.54 -10.10
N GLY A 140 3.40 14.76 -10.51
CA GLY A 140 4.24 15.84 -9.99
C GLY A 140 5.72 15.60 -10.19
N ARG A 141 6.57 16.21 -9.36
CA ARG A 141 8.02 15.97 -9.36
C ARG A 141 8.55 15.85 -7.92
N ILE A 142 9.68 15.18 -7.77
CA ILE A 142 10.35 15.06 -6.47
C ILE A 142 10.88 16.43 -6.05
N SER A 143 10.42 16.93 -4.90
CA SER A 143 10.85 18.21 -4.33
C SER A 143 11.94 18.03 -3.27
N LYS A 144 11.82 17.03 -2.39
CA LYS A 144 12.78 16.77 -1.32
C LYS A 144 13.07 15.28 -1.21
N VAL A 145 14.32 14.96 -0.86
CA VAL A 145 14.77 13.57 -0.71
C VAL A 145 15.51 13.40 0.61
N GLY A 146 15.04 12.44 1.40
CA GLY A 146 15.74 11.90 2.57
C GLY A 146 16.34 10.52 2.26
N SER A 147 16.95 9.88 3.25
CA SER A 147 17.61 8.59 3.07
C SER A 147 16.65 7.45 2.68
N ARG A 148 15.43 7.42 3.22
CA ARG A 148 14.41 6.37 3.02
C ARG A 148 13.06 6.90 2.54
N MET A 149 12.88 8.19 2.52
CA MET A 149 11.63 8.84 2.14
C MET A 149 11.93 9.99 1.19
N SER A 150 10.96 10.33 0.35
CA SER A 150 10.98 11.52 -0.50
C SER A 150 9.63 12.21 -0.48
N GLU A 151 9.61 13.47 -0.90
CA GLU A 151 8.42 14.29 -1.00
C GLU A 151 8.22 14.71 -2.46
N VAL A 152 7.00 14.54 -2.93
CA VAL A 152 6.56 14.95 -4.28
C VAL A 152 5.80 16.25 -4.17
N GLU A 153 6.18 17.23 -4.96
CA GLU A 153 5.35 18.40 -5.28
C GLU A 153 4.31 17.97 -6.30
N VAL A 154 3.03 18.02 -5.90
CA VAL A 154 1.93 17.55 -6.74
C VAL A 154 1.66 18.56 -7.87
N ILE A 155 1.23 18.06 -9.02
CA ILE A 155 0.92 18.87 -10.22
C ILE A 155 -0.12 19.97 -9.96
N THR A 156 -0.96 19.81 -8.93
CA THR A 156 -1.94 20.83 -8.50
C THR A 156 -1.34 21.99 -7.74
N ASN A 157 -0.09 21.87 -7.26
CA ASN A 157 0.58 22.93 -6.51
C ASN A 157 0.80 24.15 -7.41
N THR A 158 0.54 25.35 -6.89
CA THR A 158 0.69 26.62 -7.64
C THR A 158 2.13 26.94 -8.03
N SER A 159 3.11 26.34 -7.36
CA SER A 159 4.53 26.43 -7.74
C SER A 159 4.94 25.44 -8.84
N PHE A 160 4.12 24.41 -9.10
CA PHE A 160 4.42 23.43 -10.14
C PHE A 160 4.20 24.02 -11.52
N ARG A 161 5.24 24.00 -12.34
CA ARG A 161 5.20 24.42 -13.74
C ARG A 161 5.87 23.39 -14.62
N VAL A 162 5.32 23.19 -15.83
CA VAL A 162 5.88 22.28 -16.83
C VAL A 162 5.53 22.78 -18.24
N VAL A 163 6.44 22.55 -19.18
CA VAL A 163 6.18 22.79 -20.60
C VAL A 163 5.31 21.64 -21.13
N ALA A 164 4.23 22.01 -21.79
CA ALA A 164 3.23 21.11 -22.34
C ALA A 164 2.96 21.40 -23.81
N HIS A 165 2.16 20.56 -24.45
CA HIS A 165 1.58 20.83 -25.76
C HIS A 165 0.21 20.15 -25.87
N PHE A 166 -0.62 20.58 -26.77
CA PHE A 166 -1.90 19.91 -27.03
C PHE A 166 -1.68 18.66 -27.87
N ALA A 167 -2.46 17.62 -27.62
CA ALA A 167 -2.40 16.39 -28.39
C ALA A 167 -2.63 16.68 -29.89
N GLY A 168 -1.69 16.21 -30.72
CA GLY A 168 -1.71 16.47 -32.16
C GLY A 168 -1.02 17.75 -32.59
N ASP A 169 -0.49 18.56 -31.68
CA ASP A 169 0.31 19.76 -31.95
C ASP A 169 1.62 19.73 -31.19
N ASN A 170 2.68 20.35 -31.68
CA ASN A 170 4.00 20.39 -31.07
C ASN A 170 4.38 21.77 -30.49
N ARG A 171 3.50 22.77 -30.67
CA ARG A 171 3.77 24.11 -30.14
C ARG A 171 3.76 24.11 -28.62
N PRO A 172 4.82 24.60 -27.97
CA PRO A 172 4.90 24.57 -26.50
C PRO A 172 3.92 25.59 -25.90
N VAL A 173 3.30 25.18 -24.81
CA VAL A 173 2.48 25.99 -23.91
C VAL A 173 2.94 25.77 -22.48
N THR A 174 2.67 26.71 -21.59
CA THR A 174 3.06 26.62 -20.18
C THR A 174 1.89 26.14 -19.33
N PHE A 175 2.05 25.04 -18.62
CA PHE A 175 1.11 24.57 -17.61
C PHE A 175 1.57 24.98 -16.21
N GLN A 176 0.63 25.41 -15.37
CA GLN A 176 0.83 25.69 -13.94
C GLN A 176 -0.31 25.07 -13.12
N GLY A 177 0.01 24.48 -11.95
CA GLY A 177 -0.99 24.02 -11.00
C GLY A 177 -1.82 25.18 -10.42
N ASN A 178 -3.11 24.95 -10.16
CA ASN A 178 -4.02 25.95 -9.61
C ASN A 178 -4.86 25.41 -8.43
N GLY A 179 -4.34 24.42 -7.72
CA GLY A 179 -5.00 23.90 -6.55
C GLY A 179 -6.16 22.94 -6.83
N ILE A 180 -7.03 22.85 -5.85
CA ILE A 180 -8.22 21.98 -5.87
C ILE A 180 -9.42 22.88 -5.61
N LEU A 181 -10.37 22.89 -6.53
CA LEU A 181 -11.62 23.66 -6.41
C LEU A 181 -12.49 23.15 -5.26
N PRO A 182 -13.38 24.02 -4.71
CA PRO A 182 -14.48 23.55 -3.88
C PRO A 182 -15.26 22.43 -4.58
N GLY A 183 -15.37 21.25 -3.97
CA GLY A 183 -15.91 20.04 -4.60
C GLY A 183 -14.86 19.01 -4.95
N GLY A 184 -13.55 19.28 -4.71
CA GLY A 184 -12.49 18.28 -4.81
C GLY A 184 -11.89 18.08 -6.20
N THR A 185 -12.25 18.94 -7.19
CA THR A 185 -11.73 18.86 -8.55
C THR A 185 -10.33 19.46 -8.61
N PRO A 186 -9.28 18.68 -8.95
CA PRO A 186 -7.93 19.19 -9.11
C PRO A 186 -7.81 19.97 -10.41
N THR A 187 -7.16 21.14 -10.37
CA THR A 187 -7.08 22.07 -11.51
C THR A 187 -5.69 22.61 -11.74
N GLY A 188 -5.50 23.14 -12.94
CA GLY A 188 -4.36 23.93 -13.35
C GLY A 188 -4.78 25.02 -14.31
N ILE A 189 -3.82 25.80 -14.76
CA ILE A 189 -3.97 26.84 -15.78
C ILE A 189 -2.96 26.59 -16.88
N VAL A 190 -3.36 26.74 -18.12
CA VAL A 190 -2.47 26.76 -19.28
C VAL A 190 -2.35 28.20 -19.79
N PHE A 191 -1.11 28.62 -20.06
CA PHE A 191 -0.74 29.94 -20.57
C PHE A 191 -0.07 29.79 -21.90
N ASP A 192 0.09 30.93 -22.60
CA ASP A 192 0.80 31.05 -23.86
C ASP A 192 0.16 30.23 -24.99
N VAL A 193 -1.17 30.02 -24.94
CA VAL A 193 -1.89 29.26 -25.94
C VAL A 193 -2.09 30.11 -27.21
N PRO A 194 -1.65 29.65 -28.39
CA PRO A 194 -1.87 30.39 -29.65
C PRO A 194 -3.35 30.64 -29.93
N GLN A 195 -3.66 31.77 -30.63
CA GLN A 195 -5.02 32.24 -30.90
C GLN A 195 -5.88 31.31 -31.75
N ASP A 196 -5.27 30.46 -32.58
CA ASP A 196 -5.95 29.49 -33.45
C ASP A 196 -6.54 28.29 -32.70
N PHE A 197 -6.17 28.07 -31.43
CA PHE A 197 -6.79 27.02 -30.63
C PHE A 197 -8.19 27.43 -30.15
N ALA A 198 -9.12 26.48 -30.22
CA ALA A 198 -10.45 26.61 -29.67
C ALA A 198 -10.80 25.34 -28.88
N ALA A 199 -11.20 25.51 -27.64
CA ALA A 199 -11.70 24.47 -26.78
C ALA A 199 -13.17 24.70 -26.47
N SER A 200 -13.94 23.60 -26.36
CA SER A 200 -15.33 23.66 -25.93
C SER A 200 -15.68 22.42 -25.10
N ALA A 201 -16.81 22.47 -24.40
CA ALA A 201 -17.28 21.31 -23.61
C ALA A 201 -17.53 20.06 -24.48
N GLN A 202 -17.91 20.25 -25.77
CA GLN A 202 -18.13 19.14 -26.71
C GLN A 202 -16.83 18.65 -27.36
N LYS A 203 -15.79 19.48 -27.41
CA LYS A 203 -14.49 19.17 -28.00
C LYS A 203 -13.37 19.68 -27.08
N PRO A 204 -13.10 19.01 -25.98
CA PRO A 204 -12.03 19.39 -25.09
C PRO A 204 -10.67 19.13 -25.73
N LEU A 205 -9.69 19.94 -25.39
CA LEU A 205 -8.30 19.76 -25.81
C LEU A 205 -7.54 18.99 -24.72
N THR A 206 -6.88 17.91 -25.10
CA THR A 206 -6.02 17.14 -24.19
C THR A 206 -4.65 17.79 -24.13
N LEU A 207 -4.21 18.14 -22.93
CA LEU A 207 -2.89 18.68 -22.66
C LEU A 207 -1.94 17.54 -22.29
N THR A 208 -0.76 17.50 -22.91
CA THR A 208 0.26 16.46 -22.73
C THR A 208 1.63 17.09 -22.49
N THR A 209 2.55 16.32 -21.88
CA THR A 209 3.93 16.78 -21.63
C THR A 209 4.72 16.98 -22.89
N SER A 210 5.59 17.99 -22.91
CA SER A 210 6.57 18.25 -23.96
C SER A 210 7.93 17.65 -23.63
N SER A 211 8.69 17.25 -24.64
CA SER A 211 10.09 16.82 -24.48
C SER A 211 11.04 17.96 -24.11
N LEU A 212 10.59 19.22 -24.21
CA LEU A 212 11.41 20.39 -23.89
C LEU A 212 11.73 20.56 -22.40
N GLY A 213 11.00 19.87 -21.52
CA GLY A 213 11.12 20.03 -20.06
C GLY A 213 12.08 19.06 -19.37
N GLU A 214 12.70 18.10 -20.07
CA GLU A 214 13.63 17.06 -19.59
C GLU A 214 13.15 16.21 -18.38
N THR A 215 12.16 16.69 -17.63
CA THR A 215 11.62 16.01 -16.42
C THR A 215 10.68 14.86 -16.79
N PHE A 216 9.99 14.96 -17.91
CA PHE A 216 8.99 14.00 -18.35
C PHE A 216 9.22 13.62 -19.82
N PRO A 217 8.98 12.36 -20.20
CA PRO A 217 8.87 11.99 -21.61
C PRO A 217 7.71 12.73 -22.27
N LYS A 218 7.79 12.91 -23.57
CA LYS A 218 6.74 13.52 -24.38
C LYS A 218 5.48 12.65 -24.39
N GLY A 219 4.31 13.27 -24.32
CA GLY A 219 3.02 12.61 -24.56
C GLY A 219 2.28 12.14 -23.31
N LEU A 220 2.83 12.32 -22.10
CA LEU A 220 2.10 12.02 -20.87
C LEU A 220 0.91 12.96 -20.68
N THR A 221 -0.24 12.42 -20.37
CA THR A 221 -1.44 13.22 -20.12
C THR A 221 -1.27 14.09 -18.86
N ILE A 222 -1.57 15.38 -19.00
CA ILE A 222 -1.65 16.35 -17.90
C ILE A 222 -3.12 16.52 -17.49
N GLY A 223 -3.99 16.86 -18.44
CA GLY A 223 -5.40 17.10 -18.19
C GLY A 223 -6.15 17.52 -19.45
N GLN A 224 -7.34 18.05 -19.25
CA GLN A 224 -8.22 18.51 -20.33
C GLN A 224 -8.60 19.98 -20.17
N VAL A 225 -8.63 20.71 -21.26
CA VAL A 225 -9.03 22.13 -21.37
C VAL A 225 -10.37 22.19 -22.04
N PHE A 226 -11.36 22.80 -21.41
CA PHE A 226 -12.73 22.92 -21.89
C PHE A 226 -13.06 24.33 -22.40
N SER A 227 -12.31 25.35 -21.97
CA SER A 227 -12.47 26.73 -22.40
C SER A 227 -11.13 27.44 -22.49
N LEU A 228 -11.00 28.33 -23.42
CA LEU A 228 -9.86 29.23 -23.59
C LEU A 228 -10.37 30.66 -23.65
N GLU A 229 -9.75 31.54 -22.89
CA GLU A 229 -10.04 32.98 -22.84
C GLU A 229 -8.87 33.75 -23.41
N GLY A 230 -9.15 34.77 -24.21
CA GLY A 230 -8.11 35.64 -24.73
C GLY A 230 -7.47 36.48 -23.64
N ASP A 231 -6.15 36.64 -23.68
CA ASP A 231 -5.43 37.54 -22.80
C ASP A 231 -5.71 39.02 -23.20
N GLU A 232 -5.50 39.97 -22.26
CA GLU A 232 -5.76 41.41 -22.51
C GLU A 232 -5.01 41.96 -23.72
N ASP A 233 -3.80 41.44 -24.01
CA ASP A 233 -2.98 41.82 -25.14
C ASP A 233 -3.42 41.19 -26.48
N GLY A 234 -4.37 40.25 -26.50
CA GLY A 234 -4.92 39.61 -27.68
C GLY A 234 -3.96 38.72 -28.46
N LEU A 235 -2.75 38.42 -27.94
CA LEU A 235 -1.74 37.63 -28.65
C LEU A 235 -1.85 36.12 -28.28
N PHE A 236 -2.20 35.83 -27.06
CA PHE A 236 -2.31 34.48 -26.54
C PHE A 236 -3.64 34.25 -25.81
N LYS A 237 -3.92 32.99 -25.51
CA LYS A 237 -5.06 32.58 -24.70
C LYS A 237 -4.57 31.89 -23.43
N THR A 238 -5.38 31.99 -22.42
CA THR A 238 -5.24 31.20 -21.18
C THR A 238 -6.45 30.29 -21.01
N GLY A 239 -6.31 29.20 -20.27
CA GLY A 239 -7.43 28.30 -20.03
C GLY A 239 -7.29 27.49 -18.77
N GLN A 240 -8.44 27.13 -18.21
CA GLN A 240 -8.48 26.22 -17.07
C GLN A 240 -8.29 24.78 -17.55
N VAL A 241 -7.38 24.06 -16.87
CA VAL A 241 -7.10 22.63 -17.07
C VAL A 241 -7.74 21.85 -15.96
N ILE A 242 -8.57 20.87 -16.29
CA ILE A 242 -9.12 19.91 -15.34
C ILE A 242 -8.21 18.68 -15.33
N LEU A 243 -7.69 18.35 -14.15
CA LEU A 243 -6.79 17.23 -13.92
C LEU A 243 -7.59 15.99 -13.50
N SER A 244 -6.92 14.81 -13.52
CA SER A 244 -7.55 13.57 -13.09
C SER A 244 -7.94 13.58 -11.61
N HIS A 245 -9.16 13.19 -11.28
CA HIS A 245 -9.64 13.02 -9.91
C HIS A 245 -8.88 11.91 -9.14
N GLU A 246 -8.19 11.03 -9.85
CA GLU A 246 -7.42 9.93 -9.25
C GLU A 246 -6.20 10.41 -8.45
N LEU A 247 -5.72 11.64 -8.70
CA LEU A 247 -4.62 12.25 -7.93
C LEU A 247 -4.85 12.19 -6.41
N GLY A 248 -6.10 12.27 -5.96
CA GLY A 248 -6.47 12.15 -4.54
C GLY A 248 -6.43 10.73 -3.98
N ARG A 249 -6.39 9.68 -4.82
CA ARG A 249 -6.55 8.28 -4.42
C ARG A 249 -5.32 7.41 -4.68
N LEU A 250 -4.25 7.97 -5.24
CA LEU A 250 -3.04 7.24 -5.62
C LEU A 250 -2.42 6.51 -4.42
N GLU A 251 -2.32 5.20 -4.48
CA GLU A 251 -1.62 4.39 -3.48
C GLU A 251 -0.17 4.12 -3.87
N GLU A 252 0.07 3.99 -5.16
CA GLU A 252 1.37 3.77 -5.77
C GLU A 252 1.57 4.67 -6.96
N ILE A 253 2.81 5.07 -7.16
CA ILE A 253 3.23 5.97 -8.23
C ILE A 253 4.57 5.52 -8.76
N THR A 254 4.86 5.91 -9.99
CA THR A 254 6.11 5.59 -10.66
C THR A 254 7.00 6.83 -10.73
N ILE A 255 8.24 6.71 -10.29
CA ILE A 255 9.28 7.74 -10.39
C ILE A 255 10.11 7.43 -11.62
N LEU A 256 10.34 8.43 -12.46
CA LEU A 256 11.13 8.32 -13.69
C LEU A 256 12.59 8.65 -13.38
N LEU A 257 13.45 7.65 -13.36
CA LEU A 257 14.90 7.85 -13.30
C LEU A 257 15.42 8.01 -14.73
N PRO A 258 16.28 8.99 -15.03
CA PRO A 258 16.99 9.02 -16.29
C PRO A 258 17.79 7.74 -16.46
N ALA A 259 17.74 7.11 -17.63
CA ALA A 259 18.64 6.03 -17.98
C ALA A 259 20.00 6.64 -18.35
N GLU A 260 21.06 6.21 -17.68
CA GLU A 260 22.45 6.58 -17.98
C GLU A 260 22.89 6.09 -19.37
#